data_a4ad8e380b921f28039964c5f4fe7f7f
#
_entry.id   a4ad8e380b921f28039964c5f4fe7f7f
#
_cell.length_a   1.000
_cell.length_b   1.000
_cell.length_c   1.000
_cell.angle_alpha   90.00
_cell.angle_beta   90.00
_cell.angle_gamma   90.00
#
_symmetry.space_group_name_H-M   'P 1'
#
loop_
_entity.id
_entity.type
_entity.pdbx_description
1 polymer ?
#
loop_
_entity_poly.entity_id
_entity_poly.type
_entity_poly.pdbx_seq_one_letter_code
_entity_poly.pdbx_strand_id
1 'polypeptide(L)'
;HIICIIPYYIEHDYWSSVAQGIERAAQELRPFNVGIDYVFYNHADKTSYEKACALLQAEPVDAVLIAPNFQDETLRLTSYLESKKVPYAFIDFNMEQTHALCYIGQDSKISGYIAAKILMNRYQEGQEIVLFLNNQKNSPAEVQMQRRLEGFMQYFAAEHKDLIIHDVVLHKENTASNEELLDTFFAEHPKAALG
;
A
#
# COMPACT_ATOMS: atom_id res chain seq x y z
N HIS A 1 -20.04 -11.49 13.73
CA HIS A 1 -18.79 -12.15 13.34
C HIS A 1 -18.09 -11.35 12.23
N ILE A 2 -16.89 -10.89 12.50
CA ILE A 2 -16.07 -10.12 11.55
C ILE A 2 -14.88 -10.98 11.13
N ILE A 3 -14.57 -11.03 9.83
CA ILE A 3 -13.37 -11.68 9.34
C ILE A 3 -12.39 -10.62 8.83
N CYS A 4 -11.10 -10.76 9.25
CA CYS A 4 -10.01 -9.94 8.77
C CYS A 4 -9.16 -10.73 7.78
N ILE A 5 -9.15 -10.32 6.51
CA ILE A 5 -8.22 -10.84 5.49
C ILE A 5 -6.97 -9.97 5.49
N ILE A 6 -5.88 -10.49 6.00
CA ILE A 6 -4.60 -9.76 6.08
C ILE A 6 -3.43 -10.66 5.66
N PRO A 7 -2.31 -10.10 5.23
CA PRO A 7 -1.10 -10.86 5.01
C PRO A 7 -0.61 -11.56 6.29
N TYR A 8 0.04 -12.71 6.11
CA TYR A 8 0.69 -13.41 7.21
C TYR A 8 1.80 -12.53 7.80
N TYR A 9 1.83 -12.33 9.12
CA TYR A 9 2.55 -11.23 9.75
C TYR A 9 3.74 -11.62 10.64
N ILE A 10 4.00 -12.89 10.87
CA ILE A 10 5.02 -13.32 11.86
C ILE A 10 6.42 -12.77 11.55
N GLU A 11 6.73 -12.53 10.27
CA GLU A 11 8.02 -12.03 9.81
C GLU A 11 8.00 -10.54 9.41
N HIS A 12 6.87 -9.82 9.64
CA HIS A 12 6.67 -8.45 9.18
C HIS A 12 6.21 -7.53 10.31
N ASP A 13 7.08 -6.64 10.77
CA ASP A 13 6.80 -5.69 11.87
C ASP A 13 5.54 -4.85 11.62
N TYR A 14 5.32 -4.41 10.38
CA TYR A 14 4.14 -3.62 10.03
C TYR A 14 2.85 -4.40 10.25
N TRP A 15 2.71 -5.59 9.67
CA TRP A 15 1.50 -6.41 9.80
C TRP A 15 1.32 -6.98 11.21
N SER A 16 2.40 -7.22 11.93
CA SER A 16 2.35 -7.55 13.35
C SER A 16 1.71 -6.43 14.17
N SER A 17 2.07 -5.18 13.91
CA SER A 17 1.46 -4.02 14.58
C SER A 17 -0.03 -3.86 14.24
N VAL A 18 -0.40 -4.09 12.98
CA VAL A 18 -1.80 -4.10 12.54
C VAL A 18 -2.60 -5.19 13.26
N ALA A 19 -2.08 -6.43 13.30
CA ALA A 19 -2.72 -7.54 13.99
C ALA A 19 -2.91 -7.28 15.48
N GLN A 20 -1.93 -6.68 16.16
CA GLN A 20 -2.06 -6.27 17.57
C GLN A 20 -3.18 -5.24 17.77
N GLY A 21 -3.32 -4.28 16.84
CA GLY A 21 -4.41 -3.31 16.87
C GLY A 21 -5.80 -3.97 16.73
N ILE A 22 -5.92 -4.92 15.80
CA ILE A 22 -7.15 -5.69 15.60
C ILE A 22 -7.47 -6.54 16.83
N GLU A 23 -6.47 -7.22 17.42
CA GLU A 23 -6.64 -8.04 18.62
C GLU A 23 -7.11 -7.20 19.82
N ARG A 24 -6.54 -6.01 19.99
CA ARG A 24 -7.01 -5.07 21.01
C ARG A 24 -8.47 -4.67 20.80
N ALA A 25 -8.85 -4.32 19.58
CA ALA A 25 -10.23 -4.00 19.24
C ALA A 25 -11.16 -5.20 19.48
N ALA A 26 -10.73 -6.43 19.16
CA ALA A 26 -11.48 -7.65 19.43
C ALA A 26 -11.77 -7.83 20.91
N GLN A 27 -10.78 -7.56 21.79
CA GLN A 27 -10.97 -7.62 23.25
C GLN A 27 -11.96 -6.56 23.75
N GLU A 28 -11.88 -5.34 23.24
CA GLU A 28 -12.79 -4.24 23.58
C GLU A 28 -14.24 -4.50 23.12
N LEU A 29 -14.41 -5.23 22.02
CA LEU A 29 -15.72 -5.54 21.43
C LEU A 29 -16.38 -6.82 21.97
N ARG A 30 -15.67 -7.66 22.71
CA ARG A 30 -16.22 -8.88 23.34
C ARG A 30 -17.50 -8.66 24.14
N PRO A 31 -17.63 -7.59 24.97
CA PRO A 31 -18.86 -7.33 25.72
C PRO A 31 -20.09 -7.10 24.84
N PHE A 32 -19.88 -6.73 23.56
CA PHE A 32 -20.93 -6.51 22.58
C PHE A 32 -21.22 -7.76 21.73
N ASN A 33 -20.66 -8.91 22.11
CA ASN A 33 -20.80 -10.19 21.38
C ASN A 33 -20.25 -10.14 19.94
N VAL A 34 -19.19 -9.34 19.70
CA VAL A 34 -18.48 -9.29 18.43
C VAL A 34 -17.30 -10.25 18.48
N GLY A 35 -17.29 -11.24 17.59
CA GLY A 35 -16.16 -12.13 17.34
C GLY A 35 -15.37 -11.65 16.12
N ILE A 36 -14.05 -11.77 16.19
CA ILE A 36 -13.14 -11.44 15.08
C ILE A 36 -12.26 -12.66 14.80
N ASP A 37 -12.25 -13.10 13.57
CA ASP A 37 -11.38 -14.18 13.06
C ASP A 37 -10.50 -13.67 11.92
N TYR A 38 -9.43 -14.43 11.63
CA TYR A 38 -8.45 -14.06 10.61
C TYR A 38 -8.42 -15.09 9.50
N VAL A 39 -8.28 -14.59 8.28
CA VAL A 39 -7.89 -15.37 7.11
C VAL A 39 -6.58 -14.79 6.59
N PHE A 40 -5.51 -15.55 6.69
CA PHE A 40 -4.19 -15.11 6.28
C PHE A 40 -3.87 -15.51 4.84
N TYR A 41 -3.09 -14.68 4.17
CA TYR A 41 -2.56 -14.98 2.84
C TYR A 41 -1.09 -14.58 2.73
N ASN A 42 -0.37 -15.19 1.77
CA ASN A 42 0.97 -14.76 1.39
C ASN A 42 0.86 -13.62 0.38
N HIS A 43 1.39 -12.44 0.72
CA HIS A 43 1.31 -11.24 -0.10
C HIS A 43 2.02 -11.36 -1.47
N ALA A 44 2.96 -12.30 -1.62
CA ALA A 44 3.66 -12.59 -2.87
C ALA A 44 2.97 -13.69 -3.72
N ASP A 45 1.93 -14.35 -3.20
CA ASP A 45 1.29 -15.48 -3.85
C ASP A 45 -0.20 -15.20 -4.13
N LYS A 46 -0.50 -14.96 -5.41
CA LYS A 46 -1.85 -14.74 -5.89
C LYS A 46 -2.80 -15.89 -5.54
N THR A 47 -2.34 -17.13 -5.68
CA THR A 47 -3.16 -18.32 -5.37
C THR A 47 -3.50 -18.39 -3.88
N SER A 48 -2.59 -17.97 -3.01
CA SER A 48 -2.86 -17.84 -1.57
C SER A 48 -3.97 -16.83 -1.30
N TYR A 49 -3.94 -15.68 -1.98
CA TYR A 49 -4.97 -14.65 -1.84
C TYR A 49 -6.33 -15.12 -2.40
N GLU A 50 -6.34 -15.78 -3.56
CA GLU A 50 -7.56 -16.38 -4.14
C GLU A 50 -8.22 -17.38 -3.17
N LYS A 51 -7.42 -18.24 -2.53
CA LYS A 51 -7.91 -19.18 -1.50
C LYS A 51 -8.49 -18.44 -0.29
N ALA A 52 -7.85 -17.38 0.17
CA ALA A 52 -8.36 -16.56 1.26
C ALA A 52 -9.72 -15.92 0.91
N CYS A 53 -9.86 -15.39 -0.30
CA CYS A 53 -11.12 -14.86 -0.80
C CYS A 53 -12.21 -15.94 -0.90
N ALA A 54 -11.87 -17.15 -1.34
CA ALA A 54 -12.81 -18.26 -1.46
C ALA A 54 -13.33 -18.76 -0.10
N LEU A 55 -12.50 -18.77 0.93
CA LEU A 55 -12.92 -19.12 2.30
C LEU A 55 -14.04 -18.21 2.80
N LEU A 56 -13.97 -16.90 2.54
CA LEU A 56 -15.01 -15.95 2.93
C LEU A 56 -16.34 -16.17 2.20
N GLN A 57 -16.30 -16.78 1.03
CA GLN A 57 -17.53 -17.08 0.29
C GLN A 57 -18.23 -18.33 0.81
N ALA A 58 -17.53 -19.18 1.57
CA ALA A 58 -18.04 -20.45 2.07
C ALA A 58 -18.76 -20.33 3.41
N GLU A 59 -18.50 -19.27 4.20
CA GLU A 59 -19.05 -19.11 5.53
C GLU A 59 -19.85 -17.80 5.68
N PRO A 60 -20.92 -17.79 6.50
CA PRO A 60 -21.65 -16.58 6.79
C PRO A 60 -20.83 -15.64 7.66
N VAL A 61 -20.67 -14.39 7.21
CA VAL A 61 -19.97 -13.33 7.92
C VAL A 61 -20.84 -12.09 8.01
N ASP A 62 -20.71 -11.30 9.08
CA ASP A 62 -21.48 -10.07 9.27
C ASP A 62 -20.75 -8.83 8.73
N ALA A 63 -19.42 -8.86 8.71
CA ALA A 63 -18.58 -7.80 8.12
C ALA A 63 -17.16 -8.32 7.79
N VAL A 64 -16.48 -7.64 6.90
CA VAL A 64 -15.11 -8.01 6.49
C VAL A 64 -14.17 -6.80 6.53
N LEU A 65 -12.98 -6.99 7.14
CA LEU A 65 -11.85 -6.08 7.01
C LEU A 65 -10.86 -6.68 6.00
N ILE A 66 -10.57 -5.97 4.94
CA ILE A 66 -9.77 -6.48 3.81
C ILE A 66 -8.49 -5.66 3.67
N ALA A 67 -7.34 -6.32 3.69
CA ALA A 67 -6.10 -5.78 3.15
C ALA A 67 -5.99 -6.23 1.68
N PRO A 68 -6.34 -5.38 0.71
CA PRO A 68 -6.35 -5.78 -0.69
C PRO A 68 -4.92 -5.89 -1.23
N ASN A 69 -4.65 -6.94 -2.01
CA ASN A 69 -3.32 -7.16 -2.57
C ASN A 69 -3.34 -7.34 -4.10
N PHE A 70 -4.30 -8.11 -4.61
CA PHE A 70 -4.50 -8.33 -6.04
C PHE A 70 -5.81 -7.69 -6.46
N GLN A 71 -5.74 -6.77 -7.42
CA GLN A 71 -6.88 -5.91 -7.79
C GLN A 71 -8.09 -6.71 -8.27
N ASP A 72 -7.91 -7.60 -9.24
CA ASP A 72 -9.03 -8.34 -9.85
C ASP A 72 -9.72 -9.27 -8.84
N GLU A 73 -8.93 -9.94 -8.00
CA GLU A 73 -9.41 -10.85 -6.96
C GLU A 73 -10.20 -10.08 -5.91
N THR A 74 -9.68 -8.92 -5.51
CA THR A 74 -10.37 -8.05 -4.54
C THR A 74 -11.67 -7.52 -5.11
N LEU A 75 -11.70 -7.11 -6.38
CA LEU A 75 -12.94 -6.65 -7.04
C LEU A 75 -14.00 -7.78 -7.12
N ARG A 76 -13.58 -9.01 -7.39
CA ARG A 76 -14.51 -10.17 -7.36
C ARG A 76 -15.05 -10.41 -5.96
N LEU A 77 -14.21 -10.34 -4.93
CA LEU A 77 -14.62 -10.50 -3.55
C LEU A 77 -15.60 -9.40 -3.13
N THR A 78 -15.28 -8.14 -3.39
CA THR A 78 -16.15 -7.02 -3.01
C THR A 78 -17.50 -7.08 -3.72
N SER A 79 -17.53 -7.42 -5.01
CA SER A 79 -18.77 -7.65 -5.76
C SER A 79 -19.63 -8.77 -5.13
N TYR A 80 -19.00 -9.84 -4.67
CA TYR A 80 -19.70 -10.91 -3.94
C TYR A 80 -20.29 -10.40 -2.63
N LEU A 81 -19.48 -9.68 -1.80
CA LEU A 81 -19.93 -9.13 -0.51
C LEU A 81 -21.09 -8.15 -0.70
N GLU A 82 -21.03 -7.29 -1.71
CA GLU A 82 -22.10 -6.35 -2.07
C GLU A 82 -23.38 -7.09 -2.47
N SER A 83 -23.28 -8.16 -3.26
CA SER A 83 -24.43 -9.00 -3.64
C SER A 83 -25.11 -9.64 -2.42
N LYS A 84 -24.36 -9.91 -1.36
CA LYS A 84 -24.83 -10.47 -0.09
C LYS A 84 -25.18 -9.39 0.94
N LYS A 85 -24.97 -8.11 0.62
CA LYS A 85 -25.16 -6.98 1.53
C LYS A 85 -24.27 -7.08 2.79
N VAL A 86 -23.11 -7.71 2.67
CA VAL A 86 -22.12 -7.79 3.73
C VAL A 86 -21.25 -6.53 3.69
N PRO A 87 -21.23 -5.71 4.73
CA PRO A 87 -20.39 -4.52 4.78
C PRO A 87 -18.92 -4.91 4.87
N TYR A 88 -18.07 -4.09 4.26
CA TYR A 88 -16.62 -4.28 4.34
C TYR A 88 -15.88 -2.94 4.42
N ALA A 89 -14.66 -2.98 4.95
CA ALA A 89 -13.72 -1.87 4.99
C ALA A 89 -12.36 -2.31 4.48
N PHE A 90 -11.58 -1.36 3.97
CA PHE A 90 -10.20 -1.60 3.57
C PHE A 90 -9.20 -1.13 4.62
N ILE A 91 -8.09 -1.85 4.73
CA ILE A 91 -6.92 -1.46 5.51
C ILE A 91 -5.67 -1.50 4.64
N ASP A 92 -4.74 -0.56 4.85
CA ASP A 92 -3.48 -0.35 4.16
C ASP A 92 -3.62 0.18 2.72
N PHE A 93 -4.37 -0.50 1.85
CA PHE A 93 -4.64 -0.05 0.48
C PHE A 93 -6.12 0.26 0.27
N ASN A 94 -6.41 1.28 -0.54
CA ASN A 94 -7.77 1.64 -0.93
C ASN A 94 -8.07 1.20 -2.37
N MET A 95 -9.33 0.86 -2.61
CA MET A 95 -9.86 0.57 -3.95
C MET A 95 -11.09 1.45 -4.20
N GLU A 96 -10.89 2.58 -4.87
CA GLU A 96 -11.90 3.62 -5.06
C GLU A 96 -13.11 3.21 -5.90
N GLN A 97 -12.96 2.13 -6.70
CA GLN A 97 -14.06 1.62 -7.56
C GLN A 97 -15.08 0.78 -6.80
N THR A 98 -15.02 0.72 -5.47
CA THR A 98 -15.83 -0.14 -4.63
C THR A 98 -16.71 0.65 -3.66
N HIS A 99 -17.65 -0.01 -3.00
CA HIS A 99 -18.56 0.58 -2.01
C HIS A 99 -18.15 0.22 -0.58
N ALA A 100 -16.85 0.24 -0.28
CA ALA A 100 -16.35 0.04 1.07
C ALA A 100 -16.92 1.09 2.04
N LEU A 101 -17.24 0.69 3.28
CA LEU A 101 -17.69 1.61 4.33
C LEU A 101 -16.67 2.68 4.63
N CYS A 102 -15.40 2.29 4.69
CA CYS A 102 -14.28 3.20 4.89
C CYS A 102 -12.97 2.56 4.46
N TYR A 103 -11.95 3.39 4.41
CA TYR A 103 -10.55 3.01 4.26
C TYR A 103 -9.78 3.45 5.50
N ILE A 104 -8.98 2.55 6.04
CA ILE A 104 -8.10 2.79 7.19
C ILE A 104 -6.66 2.66 6.69
N GLY A 105 -5.97 3.78 6.57
CA GLY A 105 -4.62 3.80 6.03
C GLY A 105 -4.06 5.20 5.92
N GLN A 106 -2.89 5.30 5.30
CA GLN A 106 -2.20 6.57 5.11
C GLN A 106 -2.78 7.34 3.93
N ASP A 107 -2.95 8.66 4.07
CA ASP A 107 -3.15 9.53 2.91
C ASP A 107 -1.85 9.60 2.10
N SER A 108 -1.82 8.86 0.99
CA SER A 108 -0.63 8.72 0.17
C SER A 108 -0.19 10.03 -0.47
N LYS A 109 -1.13 10.91 -0.83
CA LYS A 109 -0.81 12.21 -1.42
C LYS A 109 -0.16 13.15 -0.40
N ILE A 110 -0.75 13.24 0.80
CA ILE A 110 -0.16 14.01 1.91
C ILE A 110 1.20 13.43 2.29
N SER A 111 1.34 12.12 2.31
CA SER A 111 2.61 11.44 2.59
C SER A 111 3.71 11.85 1.60
N GLY A 112 3.40 11.88 0.31
CA GLY A 112 4.33 12.35 -0.72
C GLY A 112 4.73 13.81 -0.54
N TYR A 113 3.77 14.68 -0.25
CA TYR A 113 4.02 16.10 0.04
C TYR A 113 4.96 16.28 1.25
N ILE A 114 4.72 15.52 2.33
CA ILE A 114 5.57 15.54 3.52
C ILE A 114 6.97 15.03 3.20
N ALA A 115 7.12 13.97 2.40
CA ALA A 115 8.41 13.44 1.97
C ALA A 115 9.23 14.50 1.22
N ALA A 116 8.62 15.22 0.28
CA ALA A 116 9.26 16.33 -0.42
C ALA A 116 9.73 17.42 0.55
N LYS A 117 8.89 17.80 1.51
CA LYS A 117 9.22 18.82 2.51
C LYS A 117 10.38 18.39 3.42
N ILE A 118 10.44 17.11 3.81
CA ILE A 118 11.54 16.56 4.61
C ILE A 118 12.84 16.56 3.80
N LEU A 119 12.79 16.14 2.54
CA LEU A 119 13.92 16.13 1.64
C LEU A 119 14.54 17.52 1.50
N MET A 120 13.72 18.56 1.34
CA MET A 120 14.19 19.94 1.21
C MET A 120 14.94 20.48 2.43
N ASN A 121 14.76 19.90 3.61
CA ASN A 121 15.59 20.28 4.77
C ASN A 121 17.08 19.87 4.61
N ARG A 122 17.38 18.96 3.69
CA ARG A 122 18.73 18.47 3.39
C ARG A 122 19.25 18.88 2.02
N TYR A 123 18.37 19.42 1.18
CA TYR A 123 18.72 19.85 -0.17
C TYR A 123 19.77 20.99 -0.13
N GLN A 124 20.75 20.91 -1.02
CA GLN A 124 21.73 21.95 -1.27
C GLN A 124 21.57 22.47 -2.69
N GLU A 125 21.74 23.78 -2.87
CA GLU A 125 21.60 24.41 -4.17
C GLU A 125 22.51 23.76 -5.23
N GLY A 126 21.94 23.46 -6.39
CA GLY A 126 22.64 22.81 -7.50
C GLY A 126 22.67 21.28 -7.45
N GLN A 127 22.05 20.65 -6.43
CA GLN A 127 21.83 19.20 -6.43
C GLN A 127 20.60 18.85 -7.31
N GLU A 128 20.60 17.62 -7.81
CA GLU A 128 19.49 17.01 -8.52
C GLU A 128 18.83 15.96 -7.60
N ILE A 129 17.52 15.84 -7.65
CA ILE A 129 16.76 14.91 -6.82
C ILE A 129 16.51 13.62 -7.59
N VAL A 130 16.62 12.48 -6.93
CA VAL A 130 16.33 11.16 -7.52
C VAL A 130 15.20 10.49 -6.75
N LEU A 131 14.17 10.07 -7.47
CA LEU A 131 13.06 9.28 -6.94
C LEU A 131 13.21 7.82 -7.38
N PHE A 132 13.37 6.93 -6.43
CA PHE A 132 13.36 5.49 -6.67
C PHE A 132 11.93 4.97 -6.61
N LEU A 133 11.44 4.48 -7.74
CA LEU A 133 10.08 3.97 -7.89
C LEU A 133 10.09 2.45 -8.05
N ASN A 134 9.29 1.75 -7.27
CA ASN A 134 9.08 0.30 -7.46
C ASN A 134 8.07 0.04 -8.57
N ASN A 135 8.42 -0.85 -9.50
CA ASN A 135 7.49 -1.30 -10.53
C ASN A 135 6.51 -2.33 -9.94
N GLN A 136 5.31 -1.87 -9.59
CA GLN A 136 4.24 -2.69 -9.00
C GLN A 136 2.96 -2.61 -9.82
N LYS A 137 3.06 -2.91 -11.13
CA LYS A 137 1.93 -2.82 -12.07
C LYS A 137 0.74 -3.69 -11.65
N ASN A 138 -0.46 -3.17 -11.87
CA ASN A 138 -1.74 -3.86 -11.61
C ASN A 138 -1.97 -4.26 -10.14
N SER A 139 -1.47 -3.47 -9.21
CA SER A 139 -1.70 -3.67 -7.78
C SER A 139 -2.28 -2.42 -7.12
N PRO A 140 -3.01 -2.55 -5.98
CA PRO A 140 -3.43 -1.39 -5.19
C PRO A 140 -2.25 -0.51 -4.74
N ALA A 141 -1.07 -1.09 -4.58
CA ALA A 141 0.17 -0.38 -4.25
C ALA A 141 0.62 0.58 -5.36
N GLU A 142 0.34 0.27 -6.64
CA GLU A 142 0.63 1.18 -7.76
C GLU A 142 -0.13 2.50 -7.62
N VAL A 143 -1.41 2.44 -7.30
CA VAL A 143 -2.25 3.64 -7.08
C VAL A 143 -1.72 4.49 -5.94
N GLN A 144 -1.33 3.86 -4.82
CA GLN A 144 -0.73 4.58 -3.70
C GLN A 144 0.60 5.24 -4.08
N MET A 145 1.45 4.55 -4.83
CA MET A 145 2.74 5.09 -5.28
C MET A 145 2.51 6.31 -6.21
N GLN A 146 1.59 6.23 -7.15
CA GLN A 146 1.23 7.35 -8.01
C GLN A 146 0.74 8.56 -7.21
N ARG A 147 -0.12 8.34 -6.22
CA ARG A 147 -0.59 9.42 -5.33
C ARG A 147 0.52 10.04 -4.49
N ARG A 148 1.48 9.23 -4.01
CA ARG A 148 2.67 9.77 -3.32
C ARG A 148 3.49 10.63 -4.27
N LEU A 149 3.70 10.18 -5.50
CA LEU A 149 4.39 10.94 -6.53
C LEU A 149 3.68 12.25 -6.83
N GLU A 150 2.35 12.23 -7.00
CA GLU A 150 1.56 13.45 -7.19
C GLU A 150 1.74 14.45 -6.04
N GLY A 151 1.66 13.99 -4.80
CA GLY A 151 1.85 14.83 -3.62
C GLY A 151 3.26 15.41 -3.54
N PHE A 152 4.27 14.59 -3.85
CA PHE A 152 5.66 14.99 -3.92
C PHE A 152 5.87 16.09 -4.97
N MET A 153 5.41 15.87 -6.19
CA MET A 153 5.53 16.83 -7.28
C MET A 153 4.73 18.11 -7.03
N GLN A 154 3.58 18.01 -6.35
CA GLN A 154 2.77 19.17 -5.99
C GLN A 154 3.54 20.15 -5.08
N TYR A 155 4.33 19.63 -4.13
CA TYR A 155 5.18 20.46 -3.27
C TYR A 155 6.18 21.26 -4.10
N PHE A 156 6.89 20.63 -5.02
CA PHE A 156 7.89 21.29 -5.85
C PHE A 156 7.29 22.27 -6.85
N ALA A 157 6.15 21.95 -7.45
CA ALA A 157 5.44 22.85 -8.38
C ALA A 157 5.00 24.16 -7.71
N ALA A 158 4.69 24.11 -6.40
CA ALA A 158 4.27 25.29 -5.65
C ALA A 158 5.45 26.15 -5.17
N GLU A 159 6.52 25.51 -4.71
CA GLU A 159 7.59 26.18 -3.94
C GLU A 159 8.91 26.30 -4.71
N HIS A 160 9.22 25.37 -5.64
CA HIS A 160 10.55 25.19 -6.22
C HIS A 160 10.53 24.78 -7.70
N LYS A 161 10.30 25.74 -8.59
CA LYS A 161 10.07 25.45 -10.02
C LYS A 161 11.30 24.99 -10.83
N ASP A 162 12.51 25.24 -10.34
CA ASP A 162 13.77 25.05 -11.11
C ASP A 162 14.56 23.81 -10.70
N LEU A 163 13.94 22.90 -9.94
CA LEU A 163 14.59 21.67 -9.50
C LEU A 163 14.54 20.59 -10.58
N ILE A 164 15.67 19.92 -10.77
CA ILE A 164 15.76 18.74 -11.62
C ILE A 164 15.44 17.51 -10.78
N ILE A 165 14.40 16.78 -11.19
CA ILE A 165 13.95 15.56 -10.53
C ILE A 165 14.01 14.42 -11.54
N HIS A 166 14.70 13.35 -11.17
CA HIS A 166 14.85 12.14 -11.97
C HIS A 166 14.04 11.00 -11.37
N ASP A 167 13.33 10.27 -12.21
CA ASP A 167 12.61 9.05 -11.83
C ASP A 167 13.43 7.82 -12.25
N VAL A 168 13.80 6.99 -11.29
CA VAL A 168 14.49 5.71 -11.51
C VAL A 168 13.58 4.57 -11.10
N VAL A 169 13.12 3.79 -12.08
CA VAL A 169 12.23 2.66 -11.82
C VAL A 169 13.03 1.40 -11.52
N LEU A 170 12.90 0.89 -10.29
CA LEU A 170 13.56 -0.32 -9.85
C LEU A 170 12.68 -1.55 -10.07
N HIS A 171 13.30 -2.68 -10.40
CA HIS A 171 12.65 -3.96 -10.59
C HIS A 171 12.82 -4.85 -9.36
N LYS A 172 11.71 -5.23 -8.73
CA LYS A 172 11.72 -6.00 -7.47
C LYS A 172 12.42 -7.36 -7.59
N GLU A 173 12.39 -7.99 -8.75
CA GLU A 173 12.87 -9.36 -8.96
C GLU A 173 14.25 -9.45 -9.63
N ASN A 174 14.85 -8.32 -10.01
CA ASN A 174 16.12 -8.31 -10.73
C ASN A 174 17.11 -7.32 -10.11
N THR A 175 17.72 -7.72 -9.00
CA THR A 175 18.70 -6.89 -8.26
C THR A 175 19.95 -6.57 -9.08
N ALA A 176 20.47 -7.51 -9.86
CA ALA A 176 21.65 -7.30 -10.70
C ALA A 176 21.40 -6.23 -11.77
N SER A 177 20.21 -6.22 -12.40
CA SER A 177 19.82 -5.17 -13.35
C SER A 177 19.63 -3.82 -12.67
N ASN A 178 19.21 -3.79 -11.40
CA ASN A 178 19.11 -2.55 -10.65
C ASN A 178 20.49 -1.98 -10.31
N GLU A 179 21.47 -2.80 -9.98
CA GLU A 179 22.85 -2.35 -9.72
C GLU A 179 23.44 -1.68 -10.97
N GLU A 180 23.37 -2.34 -12.12
CA GLU A 180 23.84 -1.76 -13.41
C GLU A 180 23.10 -0.46 -13.78
N LEU A 181 21.78 -0.42 -13.56
CA LEU A 181 20.96 0.76 -13.76
C LEU A 181 21.42 1.94 -12.90
N LEU A 182 21.65 1.68 -11.60
CA LEU A 182 22.08 2.71 -10.65
C LEU A 182 23.49 3.20 -10.94
N ASP A 183 24.42 2.29 -11.24
CA ASP A 183 25.81 2.65 -11.60
C ASP A 183 25.84 3.54 -12.84
N THR A 184 25.07 3.18 -13.87
CA THR A 184 24.94 3.98 -15.10
C THR A 184 24.32 5.34 -14.80
N PHE A 185 23.22 5.36 -14.06
CA PHE A 185 22.51 6.59 -13.70
C PHE A 185 23.42 7.58 -12.95
N PHE A 186 24.13 7.14 -11.91
CA PHE A 186 24.98 8.03 -11.12
C PHE A 186 26.28 8.44 -11.86
N ALA A 187 26.75 7.64 -12.82
CA ALA A 187 27.84 8.05 -13.70
C ALA A 187 27.42 9.20 -14.65
N GLU A 188 26.17 9.19 -15.14
CA GLU A 188 25.61 10.23 -15.99
C GLU A 188 25.13 11.47 -15.22
N HIS A 189 24.72 11.29 -13.96
CA HIS A 189 24.14 12.33 -13.11
C HIS A 189 24.95 12.52 -11.79
N PRO A 190 26.21 13.02 -11.86
CA PRO A 190 27.06 13.13 -10.68
C PRO A 190 26.59 14.17 -9.65
N LYS A 191 25.63 15.01 -10.00
CA LYS A 191 24.98 15.97 -9.09
C LYS A 191 23.72 15.42 -8.41
N ALA A 192 23.28 14.22 -8.80
CA ALA A 192 22.15 13.59 -8.19
C ALA A 192 22.44 13.24 -6.73
N ALA A 193 21.64 13.77 -5.82
CA ALA A 193 21.74 13.50 -4.40
C ALA A 193 20.75 12.42 -4.00
N LEU A 194 21.22 11.49 -3.16
CA LEU A 194 20.33 10.55 -2.49
C LEU A 194 19.51 11.30 -1.44
N GLY A 195 18.21 11.34 -1.64
CA GLY A 195 17.25 11.86 -0.68
C GLY A 195 16.89 10.87 0.40
#